data_e50d2f3bd8857995134d8f80a18dd05c
#
_entry.id   e50d2f3bd8857995134d8f80a18dd05c
#
_cell.length_a   1.000
_cell.length_b   1.000
_cell.length_c   1.000
_cell.angle_alpha   90.00
_cell.angle_beta   90.00
_cell.angle_gamma   90.00
#
_symmetry.space_group_name_H-M   'P 1'
#
loop_
_entity.id
_entity.type
_entity.pdbx_description
1 polymer ?
#
loop_
_entity_poly.entity_id
_entity_poly.type
_entity_poly.pdbx_seq_one_letter_code
_entity_poly.pdbx_strand_id
1 'polypeptide(L)'
;ALELWLRDEWNVDAAPELYVLELSSFQLETTHSLNARVATVLNISPDHMDRYDTLDDYVAAKRRIFRGDGVMVVNADDPVVMAMLEPGRNALRFTLDEPDANDFGLRQEGGETWLAHGRERWIGAAELQISGDHNLSNALAALAMGHALGLRREGMLAALRAFTGLAHRTTLVVEHAG
;
A
#
# COMPACT_ATOMS: atom_id res chain seq x y z
N ALA A 1 -6.98 13.91 -9.88
CA ALA A 1 -5.75 14.22 -10.60
C ALA A 1 -6.01 14.47 -12.09
N LEU A 2 -6.69 13.53 -12.77
CA LEU A 2 -7.02 13.70 -14.22
C LEU A 2 -7.93 14.92 -14.48
N GLU A 3 -8.91 15.18 -13.62
CA GLU A 3 -9.79 16.35 -13.71
C GLU A 3 -9.05 17.68 -13.50
N LEU A 4 -8.06 17.71 -12.62
CA LEU A 4 -7.22 18.89 -12.42
C LEU A 4 -6.33 19.16 -13.64
N TRP A 5 -5.85 18.10 -14.28
CA TRP A 5 -5.04 18.20 -15.51
C TRP A 5 -5.85 18.73 -16.69
N LEU A 6 -7.13 18.38 -16.78
CA LEU A 6 -8.05 18.85 -17.81
C LEU A 6 -8.55 20.31 -17.60
N ARG A 7 -8.29 20.90 -16.43
CA ARG A 7 -8.76 22.27 -16.09
C ARG A 7 -7.75 23.38 -16.33
N ASP A 8 -6.64 23.13 -16.99
CA ASP A 8 -5.56 24.13 -17.24
C ASP A 8 -4.96 24.76 -15.96
N GLU A 9 -5.24 24.22 -14.79
CA GLU A 9 -4.75 24.73 -13.51
C GLU A 9 -3.33 24.27 -13.19
N TRP A 10 -2.76 23.41 -14.05
CA TRP A 10 -1.41 22.88 -13.88
C TRP A 10 -0.49 23.49 -14.94
N ASN A 11 0.54 24.16 -14.46
CA ASN A 11 1.64 24.56 -15.32
C ASN A 11 2.32 23.29 -15.87
N VAL A 12 2.30 23.09 -17.16
CA VAL A 12 2.85 21.89 -17.84
C VAL A 12 4.35 21.70 -17.52
N ASP A 13 5.05 22.80 -17.25
CA ASP A 13 6.46 22.78 -16.85
C ASP A 13 6.70 22.28 -15.40
N ALA A 14 5.62 22.10 -14.61
CA ALA A 14 5.64 21.62 -13.23
C ALA A 14 4.84 20.31 -13.06
N ALA A 15 4.65 19.51 -14.11
CA ALA A 15 3.95 18.22 -14.00
C ALA A 15 4.67 17.32 -12.99
N PRO A 16 3.94 16.67 -12.07
CA PRO A 16 4.55 15.77 -11.08
C PRO A 16 5.21 14.59 -11.79
N GLU A 17 6.37 14.19 -11.28
CA GLU A 17 7.09 13.01 -11.78
C GLU A 17 6.35 11.70 -11.46
N LEU A 18 5.50 11.71 -10.43
CA LEU A 18 4.76 10.55 -9.94
C LEU A 18 3.35 10.94 -9.52
N TYR A 19 2.38 10.16 -10.00
CA TYR A 19 0.99 10.23 -9.55
C TYR A 19 0.70 9.05 -8.63
N VAL A 20 0.18 9.33 -7.43
CA VAL A 20 -0.34 8.32 -6.52
C VAL A 20 -1.86 8.41 -6.56
N LEU A 21 -2.52 7.32 -6.95
CA LEU A 21 -3.97 7.26 -7.10
C LEU A 21 -4.55 6.24 -6.12
N GLU A 22 -5.58 6.65 -5.38
CA GLU A 22 -6.46 5.73 -4.68
C GLU A 22 -7.72 5.55 -5.54
N LEU A 23 -8.04 4.31 -5.90
CA LEU A 23 -9.14 3.98 -6.80
C LEU A 23 -10.13 3.03 -6.12
N SER A 24 -11.40 3.40 -6.12
CA SER A 24 -12.49 2.53 -5.70
C SER A 24 -12.73 1.39 -6.70
N SER A 25 -13.42 0.33 -6.27
CA SER A 25 -13.85 -0.75 -7.16
C SER A 25 -14.70 -0.21 -8.33
N PHE A 26 -15.55 0.78 -8.09
CA PHE A 26 -16.40 1.41 -9.10
C PHE A 26 -15.60 2.13 -10.19
N GLN A 27 -14.55 2.85 -9.78
CA GLN A 27 -13.65 3.50 -10.74
C GLN A 27 -12.88 2.47 -11.56
N LEU A 28 -12.44 1.37 -10.93
CA LEU A 28 -11.73 0.29 -11.62
C LEU A 28 -12.63 -0.46 -12.62
N GLU A 29 -13.94 -0.55 -12.40
CA GLU A 29 -14.87 -1.14 -13.36
C GLU A 29 -14.86 -0.42 -14.71
N THR A 30 -14.74 0.90 -14.68
CA THR A 30 -14.77 1.76 -15.87
C THR A 30 -13.38 2.14 -16.38
N THR A 31 -12.32 1.71 -15.69
CA THR A 31 -10.93 1.98 -16.06
C THR A 31 -10.39 0.86 -16.94
N HIS A 32 -10.07 1.15 -18.20
CA HIS A 32 -9.65 0.15 -19.19
C HIS A 32 -8.17 0.26 -19.60
N SER A 33 -7.57 1.44 -19.49
CA SER A 33 -6.21 1.74 -19.97
C SER A 33 -5.19 1.94 -18.86
N LEU A 34 -5.52 1.60 -17.61
CA LEU A 34 -4.58 1.72 -16.51
C LEU A 34 -3.43 0.72 -16.70
N ASN A 35 -2.21 1.25 -16.75
CA ASN A 35 -0.97 0.49 -16.67
C ASN A 35 -0.09 1.16 -15.62
N ALA A 36 -0.36 0.88 -14.35
CA ALA A 36 0.38 1.45 -13.24
C ALA A 36 1.78 0.84 -13.15
N ARG A 37 2.81 1.66 -12.92
CA ARG A 37 4.18 1.16 -12.68
C ARG A 37 4.24 0.24 -11.47
N VAL A 38 3.46 0.58 -10.43
CA VAL A 38 3.29 -0.23 -9.22
C VAL A 38 1.83 -0.11 -8.80
N ALA A 39 1.24 -1.22 -8.41
CA ALA A 39 -0.13 -1.26 -7.91
C ALA A 39 -0.22 -2.14 -6.66
N THR A 40 -1.18 -1.83 -5.79
CA THR A 40 -1.45 -2.63 -4.59
C THR A 40 -2.96 -2.77 -4.33
N VAL A 41 -3.33 -3.91 -3.77
CA VAL A 41 -4.57 -4.11 -3.01
C VAL A 41 -4.15 -4.40 -1.58
N LEU A 42 -4.54 -3.54 -0.64
CA LEU A 42 -4.09 -3.64 0.75
C LEU A 42 -4.76 -4.80 1.49
N ASN A 43 -6.05 -4.95 1.27
CA ASN A 43 -6.86 -6.04 1.84
C ASN A 43 -8.18 -6.15 1.07
N ILE A 44 -8.88 -7.27 1.29
CA ILE A 44 -10.24 -7.50 0.83
C ILE A 44 -11.12 -7.84 2.04
N SER A 45 -12.08 -6.98 2.30
CA SER A 45 -13.21 -7.27 3.19
C SER A 45 -14.51 -7.02 2.44
N PRO A 46 -15.57 -7.77 2.73
CA PRO A 46 -16.88 -7.52 2.11
C PRO A 46 -17.30 -6.06 2.31
N ASP A 47 -17.48 -5.35 1.20
CA ASP A 47 -17.94 -3.97 1.17
C ASP A 47 -18.76 -3.77 -0.10
N HIS A 48 -19.68 -2.81 -0.08
CA HIS A 48 -20.53 -2.51 -1.23
C HIS A 48 -21.33 -3.72 -1.77
N MET A 49 -21.74 -4.64 -0.88
CA MET A 49 -22.51 -5.83 -1.25
C MET A 49 -23.96 -5.51 -1.68
N ASP A 50 -24.35 -4.25 -1.59
CA ASP A 50 -25.57 -3.71 -2.22
C ASP A 50 -25.44 -3.55 -3.74
N ARG A 51 -24.20 -3.51 -4.26
CA ARG A 51 -23.87 -3.34 -5.68
C ARG A 51 -23.32 -4.59 -6.34
N TYR A 52 -22.60 -5.42 -5.60
CA TYR A 52 -21.99 -6.66 -6.11
C TYR A 52 -22.82 -7.86 -5.71
N ASP A 53 -23.17 -8.72 -6.67
CA ASP A 53 -23.94 -9.92 -6.43
C ASP A 53 -23.16 -10.93 -5.56
N THR A 54 -21.84 -10.97 -5.73
CA THR A 54 -20.95 -11.86 -4.97
C THR A 54 -19.66 -11.13 -4.55
N LEU A 55 -18.98 -11.67 -3.53
CA LEU A 55 -17.65 -11.21 -3.15
C LEU A 55 -16.65 -11.36 -4.32
N ASP A 56 -16.79 -12.40 -5.13
CA ASP A 56 -15.92 -12.63 -6.28
C ASP A 56 -16.05 -11.54 -7.33
N ASP A 57 -17.22 -10.97 -7.55
CA ASP A 57 -17.43 -9.83 -8.46
C ASP A 57 -16.69 -8.59 -7.94
N TYR A 58 -16.78 -8.33 -6.63
CA TYR A 58 -16.05 -7.24 -5.98
C TYR A 58 -14.53 -7.43 -6.09
N VAL A 59 -14.04 -8.65 -5.82
CA VAL A 59 -12.64 -9.02 -5.97
C VAL A 59 -12.17 -8.84 -7.41
N ALA A 60 -12.97 -9.29 -8.38
CA ALA A 60 -12.67 -9.14 -9.80
C ALA A 60 -12.57 -7.66 -10.23
N ALA A 61 -13.44 -6.80 -9.68
CA ALA A 61 -13.37 -5.36 -9.90
C ALA A 61 -12.06 -4.77 -9.35
N LYS A 62 -11.70 -5.07 -8.10
CA LYS A 62 -10.45 -4.58 -7.48
C LYS A 62 -9.19 -5.13 -8.16
N ARG A 63 -9.19 -6.40 -8.59
CA ARG A 63 -8.05 -7.01 -9.29
C ARG A 63 -7.65 -6.26 -10.56
N ARG A 64 -8.56 -5.49 -11.17
CA ARG A 64 -8.27 -4.69 -12.37
C ARG A 64 -7.17 -3.66 -12.16
N ILE A 65 -6.85 -3.28 -10.91
CA ILE A 65 -5.73 -2.38 -10.60
C ILE A 65 -4.38 -2.97 -11.04
N PHE A 66 -4.28 -4.30 -11.14
CA PHE A 66 -3.08 -5.01 -11.56
C PHE A 66 -2.96 -5.22 -13.08
N ARG A 67 -3.85 -4.61 -13.88
CA ARG A 67 -3.74 -4.66 -15.34
C ARG A 67 -2.44 -4.01 -15.82
N GLY A 68 -1.89 -4.57 -16.91
CA GLY A 68 -0.61 -4.14 -17.45
C GLY A 68 0.54 -5.00 -16.94
N ASP A 69 1.76 -4.47 -16.95
CA ASP A 69 3.01 -5.17 -16.66
C ASP A 69 3.77 -4.63 -15.44
N GLY A 70 3.19 -3.68 -14.73
CA GLY A 70 3.78 -3.09 -13.55
C GLY A 70 3.95 -4.07 -12.38
N VAL A 71 4.69 -3.66 -11.37
CA VAL A 71 4.95 -4.46 -10.17
C VAL A 71 3.68 -4.58 -9.33
N MET A 72 3.33 -5.81 -8.94
CA MET A 72 2.26 -6.09 -8.01
C MET A 72 2.81 -6.04 -6.57
N VAL A 73 2.24 -5.19 -5.72
CA VAL A 73 2.52 -5.21 -4.27
C VAL A 73 1.30 -5.81 -3.58
N VAL A 74 1.48 -6.94 -2.89
CA VAL A 74 0.37 -7.72 -2.35
C VAL A 74 0.55 -8.01 -0.87
N ASN A 75 -0.56 -8.02 -0.15
CA ASN A 75 -0.60 -8.39 1.25
C ASN A 75 -0.57 -9.92 1.40
N ALA A 76 0.51 -10.45 1.97
CA ALA A 76 0.66 -11.88 2.20
C ALA A 76 -0.25 -12.42 3.33
N ASP A 77 -0.73 -11.52 4.20
CA ASP A 77 -1.63 -11.89 5.30
C ASP A 77 -3.10 -11.99 4.84
N ASP A 78 -3.40 -11.57 3.60
CA ASP A 78 -4.73 -11.65 3.02
C ASP A 78 -4.77 -12.72 1.91
N PRO A 79 -5.39 -13.89 2.14
CA PRO A 79 -5.41 -14.96 1.17
C PRO A 79 -6.18 -14.60 -0.12
N VAL A 80 -7.14 -13.69 -0.05
CA VAL A 80 -7.88 -13.22 -1.23
C VAL A 80 -6.98 -12.34 -2.10
N VAL A 81 -6.19 -11.45 -1.49
CA VAL A 81 -5.20 -10.63 -2.20
C VAL A 81 -4.10 -11.51 -2.77
N MET A 82 -3.62 -12.49 -2.02
CA MET A 82 -2.61 -13.44 -2.50
C MET A 82 -3.09 -14.26 -3.72
N ALA A 83 -4.38 -14.60 -3.77
CA ALA A 83 -4.97 -15.28 -4.92
C ALA A 83 -5.02 -14.42 -6.20
N MET A 84 -4.80 -13.11 -6.09
CA MET A 84 -4.71 -12.21 -7.25
C MET A 84 -3.37 -12.28 -7.97
N LEU A 85 -2.32 -12.88 -7.36
CA LEU A 85 -1.02 -13.03 -7.98
C LEU A 85 -1.11 -13.82 -9.29
N GLU A 86 -0.43 -13.30 -10.30
CA GLU A 86 -0.36 -13.92 -11.62
C GLU A 86 1.01 -14.59 -11.82
N PRO A 87 1.06 -15.83 -12.25
CA PRO A 87 2.34 -16.50 -12.53
C PRO A 87 3.20 -15.70 -13.50
N GLY A 88 4.48 -15.52 -13.15
CA GLY A 88 5.44 -14.80 -13.99
C GLY A 88 5.41 -13.28 -13.90
N ARG A 89 4.51 -12.70 -13.08
CA ARG A 89 4.49 -11.27 -12.81
C ARG A 89 5.56 -10.90 -11.78
N ASN A 90 6.14 -9.72 -11.97
CA ASN A 90 7.00 -9.12 -10.96
C ASN A 90 6.13 -8.70 -9.76
N ALA A 91 6.43 -9.25 -8.59
CA ALA A 91 5.65 -8.98 -7.39
C ALA A 91 6.56 -8.84 -6.16
N LEU A 92 6.13 -7.98 -5.24
CA LEU A 92 6.63 -7.85 -3.87
C LEU A 92 5.49 -8.15 -2.90
N ARG A 93 5.79 -8.82 -1.81
CA ARG A 93 4.81 -9.07 -0.76
C ARG A 93 5.13 -8.22 0.47
N PHE A 94 4.12 -7.91 1.23
CA PHE A 94 4.27 -7.37 2.59
C PHE A 94 3.42 -8.18 3.57
N THR A 95 3.90 -8.30 4.81
CA THR A 95 3.29 -9.12 5.85
C THR A 95 3.59 -8.54 7.23
N LEU A 96 2.76 -8.81 8.22
CA LEU A 96 3.05 -8.55 9.63
C LEU A 96 3.93 -9.63 10.26
N ASP A 97 4.17 -10.72 9.55
CA ASP A 97 5.13 -11.76 9.93
C ASP A 97 6.55 -11.45 9.44
N GLU A 98 7.48 -12.39 9.69
CA GLU A 98 8.86 -12.30 9.20
C GLU A 98 8.91 -12.45 7.67
N PRO A 99 9.53 -11.49 6.95
CA PRO A 99 9.50 -11.48 5.50
C PRO A 99 10.45 -12.51 4.89
N ASP A 100 10.09 -13.04 3.72
CA ASP A 100 11.01 -13.73 2.83
C ASP A 100 12.10 -12.77 2.28
N ALA A 101 13.11 -13.31 1.60
CA ALA A 101 14.33 -12.57 1.24
C ALA A 101 14.11 -11.27 0.45
N ASN A 102 13.04 -11.20 -0.36
CA ASN A 102 12.76 -10.02 -1.20
C ASN A 102 11.47 -9.29 -0.79
N ASP A 103 10.85 -9.70 0.30
CA ASP A 103 9.57 -9.15 0.74
C ASP A 103 9.76 -8.16 1.91
N PHE A 104 8.71 -7.43 2.19
CA PHE A 104 8.65 -6.53 3.34
C PHE A 104 7.88 -7.18 4.48
N GLY A 105 8.33 -6.99 5.72
CA GLY A 105 7.65 -7.55 6.88
C GLY A 105 8.21 -7.07 8.19
N LEU A 106 7.75 -7.68 9.29
CA LEU A 106 8.20 -7.35 10.63
C LEU A 106 9.28 -8.33 11.10
N ARG A 107 10.31 -7.81 11.72
CA ARG A 107 11.34 -8.59 12.41
C ARG A 107 11.41 -8.22 13.88
N GLN A 108 11.51 -9.23 14.71
CA GLN A 108 11.73 -9.05 16.14
C GLN A 108 13.22 -9.23 16.44
N GLU A 109 13.86 -8.21 16.99
CA GLU A 109 15.27 -8.30 17.37
C GLU A 109 15.56 -7.43 18.59
N GLY A 110 16.18 -8.03 19.61
CA GLY A 110 16.51 -7.32 20.86
C GLY A 110 15.28 -6.87 21.68
N GLY A 111 14.11 -7.45 21.46
CA GLY A 111 12.84 -7.03 22.07
C GLY A 111 12.16 -5.87 21.34
N GLU A 112 12.69 -5.45 20.21
CA GLU A 112 12.13 -4.38 19.37
C GLU A 112 11.56 -4.94 18.08
N THR A 113 10.50 -4.30 17.59
CA THR A 113 9.88 -4.60 16.29
C THR A 113 10.44 -3.67 15.22
N TRP A 114 10.87 -4.25 14.11
CA TRP A 114 11.44 -3.54 12.96
C TRP A 114 10.64 -3.81 11.70
N LEU A 115 10.37 -2.77 10.92
CA LEU A 115 9.97 -2.93 9.53
C LEU A 115 11.24 -3.24 8.72
N ALA A 116 11.20 -4.31 7.96
CA ALA A 116 12.36 -4.87 7.28
C ALA A 116 12.08 -5.22 5.82
N HIS A 117 13.12 -5.25 5.02
CA HIS A 117 13.14 -5.84 3.67
C HIS A 117 14.03 -7.08 3.72
N GLY A 118 13.45 -8.25 3.62
CA GLY A 118 14.14 -9.51 3.87
C GLY A 118 14.82 -9.52 5.24
N ARG A 119 16.14 -9.65 5.24
CA ARG A 119 16.94 -9.65 6.48
C ARG A 119 17.37 -8.25 6.94
N GLU A 120 17.20 -7.25 6.11
CA GLU A 120 17.67 -5.90 6.39
C GLU A 120 16.61 -5.09 7.15
N ARG A 121 16.95 -4.67 8.37
CA ARG A 121 16.12 -3.75 9.17
C ARG A 121 16.17 -2.36 8.55
N TRP A 122 15.02 -1.75 8.38
CA TRP A 122 14.91 -0.42 7.79
C TRP A 122 14.54 0.65 8.80
N ILE A 123 13.53 0.42 9.62
CA ILE A 123 13.03 1.38 10.62
C ILE A 123 12.41 0.65 11.80
N GLY A 124 12.68 1.09 13.03
CA GLY A 124 12.00 0.60 14.21
C GLY A 124 10.53 1.02 14.22
N ALA A 125 9.64 0.11 14.59
CA ALA A 125 8.22 0.44 14.72
C ALA A 125 7.97 1.58 15.73
N ALA A 126 8.80 1.67 16.77
CA ALA A 126 8.75 2.75 17.78
C ALA A 126 9.15 4.14 17.22
N GLU A 127 9.77 4.21 16.05
CA GLU A 127 10.09 5.48 15.40
C GLU A 127 8.89 6.08 14.63
N LEU A 128 7.82 5.28 14.42
CA LEU A 128 6.61 5.73 13.73
C LEU A 128 5.68 6.46 14.71
N GLN A 129 5.05 7.53 14.23
CA GLN A 129 4.05 8.27 15.01
C GLN A 129 2.63 7.68 14.90
N ILE A 130 2.49 6.60 14.17
CA ILE A 130 1.27 5.82 13.99
C ILE A 130 1.42 4.47 14.70
N SER A 131 0.36 3.93 15.27
CA SER A 131 0.38 2.69 16.05
C SER A 131 -0.69 1.70 15.60
N GLY A 132 -0.49 0.43 15.95
CA GLY A 132 -1.39 -0.67 15.64
C GLY A 132 -1.02 -1.39 14.34
N ASP A 133 -1.39 -2.67 14.27
CA ASP A 133 -0.99 -3.59 13.20
C ASP A 133 -1.43 -3.12 11.81
N HIS A 134 -2.62 -2.54 11.71
CA HIS A 134 -3.11 -1.97 10.43
C HIS A 134 -2.23 -0.82 9.92
N ASN A 135 -1.66 -0.01 10.82
CA ASN A 135 -0.75 1.07 10.43
C ASN A 135 0.65 0.53 10.08
N LEU A 136 1.13 -0.51 10.78
CA LEU A 136 2.35 -1.20 10.40
C LEU A 136 2.23 -1.85 9.02
N SER A 137 1.10 -2.52 8.76
CA SER A 137 0.79 -3.10 7.44
C SER A 137 0.77 -2.03 6.34
N ASN A 138 0.12 -0.88 6.58
CA ASN A 138 0.11 0.24 5.64
C ASN A 138 1.52 0.82 5.39
N ALA A 139 2.34 0.94 6.45
CA ALA A 139 3.72 1.41 6.31
C ALA A 139 4.58 0.43 5.50
N LEU A 140 4.43 -0.88 5.72
CA LEU A 140 5.09 -1.92 4.93
C LEU A 140 4.67 -1.88 3.46
N ALA A 141 3.38 -1.73 3.18
CA ALA A 141 2.87 -1.54 1.83
C ALA A 141 3.47 -0.30 1.14
N ALA A 142 3.54 0.83 1.85
CA ALA A 142 4.14 2.06 1.34
C ALA A 142 5.63 1.91 1.03
N LEU A 143 6.38 1.23 1.92
CA LEU A 143 7.79 0.91 1.69
C LEU A 143 7.98 -0.01 0.48
N ALA A 144 7.16 -1.06 0.36
CA ALA A 144 7.21 -1.99 -0.78
C ALA A 144 6.91 -1.27 -2.11
N MET A 145 5.88 -0.41 -2.14
CA MET A 145 5.55 0.38 -3.33
C MET A 145 6.67 1.36 -3.70
N GLY A 146 7.20 2.10 -2.72
CA GLY A 146 8.28 3.04 -2.93
C GLY A 146 9.57 2.35 -3.40
N HIS A 147 9.88 1.18 -2.84
CA HIS A 147 11.02 0.36 -3.27
C HIS A 147 10.84 -0.11 -4.73
N ALA A 148 9.66 -0.60 -5.09
CA ALA A 148 9.33 -1.01 -6.45
C ALA A 148 9.44 0.15 -7.47
N LEU A 149 9.20 1.38 -7.04
CA LEU A 149 9.37 2.59 -7.84
C LEU A 149 10.83 3.08 -7.92
N GLY A 150 11.75 2.49 -7.13
CA GLY A 150 13.14 2.92 -7.05
C GLY A 150 13.34 4.20 -6.24
N LEU A 151 12.42 4.53 -5.33
CA LEU A 151 12.57 5.69 -4.45
C LEU A 151 13.72 5.48 -3.46
N ARG A 152 14.40 6.57 -3.10
CA ARG A 152 15.50 6.50 -2.14
C ARG A 152 14.99 6.12 -0.75
N ARG A 153 15.61 5.10 -0.16
CA ARG A 153 15.26 4.58 1.16
C ARG A 153 15.19 5.66 2.23
N GLU A 154 16.21 6.52 2.31
CA GLU A 154 16.29 7.58 3.32
C GLU A 154 15.09 8.53 3.24
N GLY A 155 14.64 8.86 2.03
CA GLY A 155 13.46 9.70 1.82
C GLY A 155 12.16 9.02 2.29
N MET A 156 12.01 7.71 2.01
CA MET A 156 10.85 6.95 2.47
C MET A 156 10.81 6.86 4.00
N LEU A 157 11.95 6.57 4.64
CA LEU A 157 12.04 6.48 6.11
C LEU A 157 11.80 7.83 6.77
N ALA A 158 12.31 8.92 6.20
CA ALA A 158 12.05 10.27 6.70
C ALA A 158 10.55 10.61 6.62
N ALA A 159 9.89 10.26 5.51
CA ALA A 159 8.45 10.46 5.35
C ALA A 159 7.64 9.66 6.38
N LEU A 160 7.99 8.39 6.64
CA LEU A 160 7.31 7.56 7.63
C LEU A 160 7.47 8.11 9.05
N ARG A 161 8.66 8.59 9.43
CA ARG A 161 8.89 9.23 10.75
C ARG A 161 8.08 10.50 10.93
N ALA A 162 7.87 11.26 9.86
CA ALA A 162 7.12 12.51 9.88
C ALA A 162 5.60 12.32 9.81
N PHE A 163 5.13 11.14 9.40
CA PHE A 163 3.72 10.90 9.17
C PHE A 163 2.98 10.65 10.50
N THR A 164 2.09 11.55 10.85
CA THR A 164 1.30 11.53 12.10
C THR A 164 -0.08 10.86 11.95
N GLY A 165 -0.36 10.29 10.78
CA GLY A 165 -1.70 9.78 10.44
C GLY A 165 -2.53 10.79 9.66
N LEU A 166 -3.71 10.34 9.23
CA LEU A 166 -4.68 11.20 8.54
C LEU A 166 -5.67 11.77 9.56
N ALA A 167 -6.02 13.06 9.41
CA ALA A 167 -7.09 13.66 10.17
C ALA A 167 -8.37 12.82 10.06
N HIS A 168 -9.05 12.60 11.18
CA HIS A 168 -10.26 11.78 11.29
C HIS A 168 -10.07 10.25 11.09
N ARG A 169 -8.84 9.75 11.06
CA ARG A 169 -8.52 8.31 11.11
C ARG A 169 -7.66 8.05 12.35
N THR A 170 -8.16 7.21 13.27
CA THR A 170 -7.45 6.68 14.47
C THR A 170 -6.56 7.73 15.17
N THR A 171 -7.17 8.68 15.84
CA THR A 171 -6.44 9.64 16.70
C THR A 171 -6.51 9.14 18.15
N LEU A 172 -5.36 9.04 18.83
CA LEU A 172 -5.33 8.77 20.27
C LEU A 172 -6.01 9.92 21.00
N VAL A 173 -7.14 9.65 21.66
CA VAL A 173 -7.94 10.69 22.33
C VAL A 173 -7.54 10.83 23.80
N VAL A 174 -7.17 9.75 24.49
CA VAL A 174 -6.75 9.74 25.90
C VAL A 174 -5.85 8.53 26.17
N GLU A 175 -4.74 8.73 26.87
CA GLU A 175 -4.07 7.69 27.64
C GLU A 175 -4.63 7.70 29.07
N HIS A 176 -5.27 6.61 29.49
CA HIS A 176 -5.65 6.41 30.87
C HIS A 176 -4.56 5.60 31.56
N ALA A 177 -3.80 6.27 32.44
CA ALA A 177 -2.90 5.57 33.36
C ALA A 177 -3.79 4.78 34.33
N GLY A 178 -3.80 3.44 34.19
CA GLY A 178 -4.41 2.50 35.12
C GLY A 178 -3.54 2.25 36.32
#